data_1fcfc11584cb1268e323c109f020f9b5
#
_entry.id   1fcfc11584cb1268e323c109f020f9b5
#
_cell.length_a   1.000
_cell.length_b   1.000
_cell.length_c   1.000
_cell.angle_alpha   90.00
_cell.angle_beta   90.00
_cell.angle_gamma   90.00
#
_symmetry.space_group_name_H-M   'P 1'
#
loop_
_entity.id
_entity.type
_entity.pdbx_description
1 polymer ?
#
loop_
_entity_poly.entity_id
_entity_poly.type
_entity_poly.pdbx_seq_one_letter_code
_entity_poly.pdbx_strand_id
1 'polypeptide(L)'
;MNYTAENPEISIIMGVYNQYNKEQLNEAVNSILNQTFENFEFIIYDDGSDELPARYIERLRDRDDRIRVIRCEDNHGLAFSLNRCIGEARGKYLARMDADDISLPNRLQVEHDFLEEHREYDWVGCNAKVFDGDDIWGTHIMAEQPNQYNFLPFSPYIHPTVMFRRELFEENEGYNISKETLRCEDYELFMRLYRQGYKGFNLQKTMFLYREGI
;
A
#
# COMPACT_ATOMS: atom_id res chain seq x y z
N MET A 1 -2.73 -21.26 16.38
CA MET A 1 -2.01 -21.81 15.19
C MET A 1 -0.76 -20.95 15.06
N ASN A 2 0.43 -21.56 15.02
CA ASN A 2 1.65 -20.79 14.77
C ASN A 2 1.64 -20.42 13.28
N TYR A 3 1.28 -19.19 12.95
CA TYR A 3 1.45 -18.65 11.62
C TYR A 3 2.96 -18.51 11.37
N THR A 4 3.51 -19.41 10.58
CA THR A 4 4.90 -19.30 10.13
C THR A 4 4.90 -18.38 8.92
N ALA A 5 5.84 -17.44 8.85
CA ALA A 5 6.06 -16.52 7.72
C ALA A 5 6.36 -17.22 6.37
N GLU A 6 6.18 -18.54 6.30
CA GLU A 6 6.50 -19.36 5.12
C GLU A 6 5.47 -19.26 3.98
N ASN A 7 4.16 -19.05 4.32
CA ASN A 7 3.10 -18.90 3.32
C ASN A 7 2.09 -17.81 3.73
N PRO A 8 2.44 -16.54 3.61
CA PRO A 8 1.51 -15.45 3.89
C PRO A 8 0.39 -15.41 2.84
N GLU A 9 -0.82 -15.04 3.25
CA GLU A 9 -1.93 -14.78 2.32
C GLU A 9 -1.83 -13.38 1.71
N ILE A 10 -1.37 -12.40 2.52
CA ILE A 10 -1.22 -11.00 2.12
C ILE A 10 0.24 -10.58 2.28
N SER A 11 0.81 -9.94 1.26
CA SER A 11 2.05 -9.17 1.39
C SER A 11 1.72 -7.68 1.44
N ILE A 12 2.02 -7.04 2.58
CA ILE A 12 1.94 -5.58 2.67
C ILE A 12 3.22 -5.02 2.08
N ILE A 13 3.10 -4.01 1.19
CA ILE A 13 4.21 -3.37 0.49
C ILE A 13 4.30 -1.88 0.85
N MET A 14 5.49 -1.45 1.30
CA MET A 14 5.77 -0.07 1.71
C MET A 14 7.15 0.36 1.20
N GLY A 15 7.20 1.43 0.40
CA GLY A 15 8.45 2.12 0.07
C GLY A 15 8.71 3.24 1.07
N VAL A 16 9.96 3.39 1.53
CA VAL A 16 10.38 4.43 2.49
C VAL A 16 11.63 5.11 1.99
N TYR A 17 11.64 6.44 2.03
CA TYR A 17 12.83 7.23 1.75
C TYR A 17 12.91 8.43 2.71
N ASN A 18 14.02 8.52 3.45
CA ASN A 18 14.30 9.65 4.34
C ASN A 18 13.14 10.00 5.29
N GLN A 19 12.43 8.98 5.83
CA GLN A 19 11.40 9.23 6.83
C GLN A 19 12.05 9.61 8.19
N TYR A 20 12.22 10.91 8.40
CA TYR A 20 12.82 11.46 9.62
C TYR A 20 11.84 11.51 10.80
N ASN A 21 10.54 11.53 10.52
CA ASN A 21 9.51 11.48 11.57
C ASN A 21 9.28 10.02 12.01
N LYS A 22 10.00 9.64 13.08
CA LYS A 22 9.92 8.27 13.63
C LYS A 22 8.56 7.93 14.21
N GLU A 23 7.86 8.92 14.74
CA GLU A 23 6.53 8.76 15.32
C GLU A 23 5.53 8.36 14.22
N GLN A 24 5.51 9.05 13.09
CA GLN A 24 4.65 8.71 11.95
C GLN A 24 4.95 7.31 11.40
N LEU A 25 6.23 6.98 11.19
CA LEU A 25 6.61 5.64 10.75
C LEU A 25 6.20 4.56 11.76
N ASN A 26 6.32 4.85 13.07
CA ASN A 26 5.85 3.93 14.11
C ASN A 26 4.33 3.74 14.08
N GLU A 27 3.58 4.81 13.90
CA GLU A 27 2.11 4.75 13.78
C GLU A 27 1.71 3.91 12.58
N ALA A 28 2.33 4.14 11.41
CA ALA A 28 2.09 3.38 10.19
C ALA A 28 2.39 1.88 10.40
N VAL A 29 3.59 1.54 10.89
CA VAL A 29 3.98 0.15 11.14
C VAL A 29 3.09 -0.51 12.18
N ASN A 30 2.79 0.16 13.30
CA ASN A 30 1.89 -0.37 14.32
C ASN A 30 0.47 -0.60 13.79
N SER A 31 -0.03 0.26 12.91
CA SER A 31 -1.36 0.12 12.32
C SER A 31 -1.49 -1.16 11.48
N ILE A 32 -0.40 -1.59 10.87
CA ILE A 32 -0.32 -2.88 10.15
C ILE A 32 -0.18 -4.04 11.12
N LEU A 33 0.72 -3.96 12.10
CA LEU A 33 0.94 -5.07 13.05
C LEU A 33 -0.31 -5.38 13.89
N ASN A 34 -1.19 -4.39 14.09
CA ASN A 34 -2.44 -4.50 14.86
C ASN A 34 -3.68 -4.80 13.98
N GLN A 35 -3.50 -5.23 12.74
CA GLN A 35 -4.62 -5.67 11.90
C GLN A 35 -5.27 -6.94 12.46
N THR A 36 -6.59 -7.07 12.27
CA THR A 36 -7.35 -8.26 12.68
C THR A 36 -7.02 -9.48 11.82
N PHE A 37 -6.58 -9.29 10.58
CA PHE A 37 -6.06 -10.32 9.72
C PHE A 37 -4.59 -10.57 10.05
N GLU A 38 -4.22 -11.79 10.46
CA GLU A 38 -2.88 -12.10 11.00
C GLU A 38 -1.93 -12.77 10.01
N ASN A 39 -2.47 -13.46 8.97
CA ASN A 39 -1.65 -14.22 8.02
C ASN A 39 -1.07 -13.33 6.90
N PHE A 40 -0.09 -12.49 7.25
CA PHE A 40 0.59 -11.61 6.32
C PHE A 40 2.11 -11.55 6.54
N GLU A 41 2.82 -11.09 5.52
CA GLU A 41 4.17 -10.53 5.63
C GLU A 41 4.13 -9.01 5.37
N PHE A 42 5.08 -8.28 5.93
CA PHE A 42 5.20 -6.84 5.75
C PHE A 42 6.57 -6.49 5.18
N ILE A 43 6.61 -6.13 3.90
CA ILE A 43 7.84 -5.81 3.17
C ILE A 43 8.01 -4.29 3.17
N ILE A 44 9.08 -3.83 3.81
CA ILE A 44 9.48 -2.42 3.87
C ILE A 44 10.73 -2.27 3.02
N TYR A 45 10.67 -1.43 1.99
CA TYR A 45 11.80 -1.14 1.11
C TYR A 45 12.37 0.23 1.42
N ASP A 46 13.60 0.27 1.93
CA ASP A 46 14.37 1.51 2.16
C ASP A 46 15.11 1.91 0.88
N ASP A 47 14.62 2.96 0.25
CA ASP A 47 15.07 3.44 -1.05
C ASP A 47 16.27 4.41 -0.94
N GLY A 48 17.34 3.94 -0.30
CA GLY A 48 18.58 4.71 -0.18
C GLY A 48 18.51 5.84 0.84
N SER A 49 17.81 5.65 1.96
CA SER A 49 17.74 6.68 3.01
C SER A 49 19.11 6.99 3.60
N ASP A 50 19.26 8.24 4.09
CA ASP A 50 20.41 8.68 4.86
C ASP A 50 20.65 7.79 6.09
N GLU A 51 21.86 7.85 6.65
CA GLU A 51 22.32 6.95 7.72
C GLU A 51 21.36 6.90 8.94
N LEU A 52 20.81 8.05 9.36
CA LEU A 52 19.97 8.12 10.55
C LEU A 52 18.59 7.46 10.36
N PRO A 53 17.78 7.81 9.35
CA PRO A 53 16.52 7.10 9.09
C PRO A 53 16.77 5.63 8.73
N ALA A 54 17.78 5.30 7.94
CA ALA A 54 18.09 3.94 7.54
C ALA A 54 18.33 3.01 8.74
N ARG A 55 19.12 3.45 9.74
CA ARG A 55 19.34 2.67 10.98
C ARG A 55 18.05 2.41 11.76
N TYR A 56 17.11 3.33 11.68
CA TYR A 56 15.82 3.16 12.33
C TYR A 56 14.91 2.21 11.56
N ILE A 57 14.84 2.36 10.24
CA ILE A 57 14.06 1.47 9.35
C ILE A 57 14.57 0.03 9.50
N GLU A 58 15.88 -0.17 9.49
CA GLU A 58 16.51 -1.50 9.63
C GLU A 58 16.08 -2.22 10.92
N ARG A 59 15.92 -1.50 12.02
CA ARG A 59 15.50 -2.08 13.32
C ARG A 59 14.01 -2.48 13.37
N LEU A 60 13.22 -2.08 12.39
CA LEU A 60 11.80 -2.48 12.35
C LEU A 60 11.65 -4.01 12.24
N ARG A 61 12.62 -4.69 11.60
CA ARG A 61 12.64 -6.16 11.52
C ARG A 61 12.70 -6.87 12.88
N ASP A 62 13.26 -6.20 13.89
CA ASP A 62 13.41 -6.77 15.25
C ASP A 62 12.10 -6.70 16.06
N ARG A 63 11.05 -6.06 15.53
CA ARG A 63 9.79 -5.82 16.23
C ARG A 63 8.77 -6.94 16.07
N ASP A 64 8.77 -7.60 14.89
CA ASP A 64 7.81 -8.65 14.55
C ASP A 64 8.39 -9.50 13.42
N ASP A 65 8.30 -10.82 13.53
CA ASP A 65 8.85 -11.79 12.56
C ASP A 65 8.20 -11.70 11.17
N ARG A 66 7.04 -11.02 11.06
CA ARG A 66 6.36 -10.76 9.79
C ARG A 66 7.01 -9.63 8.99
N ILE A 67 7.86 -8.79 9.62
CA ILE A 67 8.51 -7.66 8.94
C ILE A 67 9.78 -8.13 8.22
N ARG A 68 9.87 -7.75 6.95
CA ARG A 68 11.07 -7.90 6.12
C ARG A 68 11.51 -6.52 5.65
N VAL A 69 12.74 -6.12 5.98
CA VAL A 69 13.34 -4.87 5.53
C VAL A 69 14.35 -5.18 4.42
N ILE A 70 14.19 -4.51 3.29
CA ILE A 70 15.10 -4.57 2.14
C ILE A 70 15.61 -3.16 1.91
N ARG A 71 16.89 -3.02 1.58
CA ARG A 71 17.53 -1.71 1.36
C ARG A 71 18.33 -1.70 0.06
N CYS A 72 18.33 -0.55 -0.64
CA CYS A 72 19.31 -0.20 -1.65
C CYS A 72 20.16 1.01 -1.21
N GLU A 73 21.25 1.27 -1.93
CA GLU A 73 22.17 2.35 -1.59
C GLU A 73 21.70 3.71 -2.12
N ASP A 74 21.09 3.71 -3.30
CA ASP A 74 20.66 4.91 -4.02
C ASP A 74 19.14 5.03 -4.05
N ASN A 75 18.65 6.28 -4.09
CA ASN A 75 17.21 6.57 -4.27
C ASN A 75 16.80 6.41 -5.75
N HIS A 76 15.79 5.59 -5.99
CA HIS A 76 15.22 5.30 -7.30
C HIS A 76 13.75 5.72 -7.43
N GLY A 77 13.12 6.13 -6.33
CA GLY A 77 11.73 6.58 -6.25
C GLY A 77 10.71 5.51 -5.91
N LEU A 78 9.49 5.96 -5.57
CA LEU A 78 8.44 5.12 -5.04
C LEU A 78 8.04 3.95 -5.96
N ALA A 79 7.88 4.23 -7.26
CA ALA A 79 7.52 3.20 -8.25
C ALA A 79 8.54 2.04 -8.27
N PHE A 80 9.83 2.35 -8.22
CA PHE A 80 10.89 1.35 -8.15
C PHE A 80 10.81 0.55 -6.85
N SER A 81 10.68 1.23 -5.71
CA SER A 81 10.57 0.60 -4.40
C SER A 81 9.39 -0.39 -4.32
N LEU A 82 8.22 0.03 -4.83
CA LEU A 82 7.04 -0.83 -4.88
C LEU A 82 7.23 -2.03 -5.81
N ASN A 83 7.85 -1.86 -6.98
CA ASN A 83 8.19 -2.97 -7.87
C ASN A 83 9.15 -3.97 -7.19
N ARG A 84 10.11 -3.47 -6.41
CA ARG A 84 10.99 -4.34 -5.63
C ARG A 84 10.23 -5.13 -4.58
N CYS A 85 9.31 -4.48 -3.85
CA CYS A 85 8.42 -5.17 -2.91
C CYS A 85 7.55 -6.23 -3.60
N ILE A 86 6.97 -5.92 -4.77
CA ILE A 86 6.14 -6.86 -5.55
C ILE A 86 6.97 -8.10 -5.95
N GLY A 87 8.21 -7.89 -6.40
CA GLY A 87 9.11 -9.00 -6.78
C GLY A 87 9.51 -9.91 -5.61
N GLU A 88 9.47 -9.42 -4.39
CA GLU A 88 9.80 -10.14 -3.14
C GLU A 88 8.58 -10.72 -2.43
N ALA A 89 7.37 -10.33 -2.86
CA ALA A 89 6.11 -10.71 -2.24
C ALA A 89 5.78 -12.18 -2.51
N ARG A 90 5.29 -12.87 -1.45
CA ARG A 90 4.89 -14.28 -1.48
C ARG A 90 3.39 -14.47 -1.33
N GLY A 91 2.68 -13.45 -0.82
CA GLY A 91 1.23 -13.48 -0.61
C GLY A 91 0.44 -13.55 -1.91
N LYS A 92 -0.77 -14.06 -1.83
CA LYS A 92 -1.75 -14.07 -2.91
C LYS A 92 -2.26 -12.66 -3.22
N TYR A 93 -2.29 -11.81 -2.20
CA TYR A 93 -2.69 -10.41 -2.29
C TYR A 93 -1.54 -9.47 -1.95
N LEU A 94 -1.55 -8.28 -2.56
CA LEU A 94 -0.60 -7.20 -2.30
C LEU A 94 -1.37 -6.01 -1.71
N ALA A 95 -1.16 -5.69 -0.45
CA ALA A 95 -1.78 -4.53 0.19
C ALA A 95 -0.77 -3.37 0.26
N ARG A 96 -1.15 -2.23 -0.29
CA ARG A 96 -0.31 -1.03 -0.30
C ARG A 96 -0.40 -0.31 1.06
N MET A 97 0.70 0.34 1.49
CA MET A 97 0.76 1.17 2.69
C MET A 97 1.78 2.28 2.51
N ASP A 98 1.47 3.50 2.99
CA ASP A 98 2.42 4.61 3.10
C ASP A 98 3.08 4.65 4.49
N ALA A 99 4.26 5.26 4.56
CA ALA A 99 5.10 5.29 5.76
C ALA A 99 4.66 6.32 6.82
N ASP A 100 3.59 7.07 6.56
CA ASP A 100 3.06 8.16 7.40
C ASP A 100 1.55 8.09 7.63
N ASP A 101 0.87 7.12 7.01
CA ASP A 101 -0.57 6.90 7.13
C ASP A 101 -0.94 5.90 8.23
N ILE A 102 -2.24 5.73 8.50
CA ILE A 102 -2.75 4.76 9.48
C ILE A 102 -3.84 3.88 8.86
N SER A 103 -3.59 2.57 8.84
CA SER A 103 -4.56 1.54 8.43
C SER A 103 -5.47 1.18 9.61
N LEU A 104 -6.80 1.31 9.49
CA LEU A 104 -7.71 0.92 10.56
C LEU A 104 -7.72 -0.61 10.74
N PRO A 105 -7.99 -1.13 11.95
CA PRO A 105 -7.70 -2.52 12.34
C PRO A 105 -8.32 -3.63 11.47
N ASN A 106 -9.42 -3.37 10.78
CA ASN A 106 -10.12 -4.38 10.00
C ASN A 106 -9.94 -4.23 8.48
N ARG A 107 -9.07 -3.32 8.02
CA ARG A 107 -8.91 -3.06 6.58
C ARG A 107 -8.51 -4.32 5.82
N LEU A 108 -7.43 -4.97 6.24
CA LEU A 108 -6.92 -6.16 5.52
C LEU A 108 -7.96 -7.28 5.47
N GLN A 109 -8.68 -7.52 6.57
CA GLN A 109 -9.72 -8.54 6.62
C GLN A 109 -10.84 -8.25 5.63
N VAL A 110 -11.37 -7.02 5.65
CA VAL A 110 -12.53 -6.65 4.81
C VAL A 110 -12.16 -6.63 3.33
N GLU A 111 -10.97 -6.13 2.98
CA GLU A 111 -10.48 -6.10 1.59
C GLU A 111 -10.21 -7.51 1.07
N HIS A 112 -9.60 -8.38 1.89
CA HIS A 112 -9.37 -9.77 1.58
C HIS A 112 -10.68 -10.52 1.31
N ASP A 113 -11.65 -10.43 2.23
CA ASP A 113 -12.94 -11.13 2.11
C ASP A 113 -13.69 -10.65 0.88
N PHE A 114 -13.66 -9.34 0.60
CA PHE A 114 -14.25 -8.79 -0.62
C PHE A 114 -13.62 -9.40 -1.88
N LEU A 115 -12.30 -9.45 -1.98
CA LEU A 115 -11.65 -10.03 -3.15
C LEU A 115 -11.87 -11.55 -3.26
N GLU A 116 -12.03 -12.30 -2.14
CA GLU A 116 -12.38 -13.71 -2.19
C GLU A 116 -13.80 -13.94 -2.72
N GLU A 117 -14.75 -13.08 -2.37
CA GLU A 117 -16.16 -13.17 -2.77
C GLU A 117 -16.42 -12.63 -4.17
N HIS A 118 -15.59 -11.68 -4.67
CA HIS A 118 -15.81 -10.92 -5.91
C HIS A 118 -14.66 -11.11 -6.90
N ARG A 119 -14.69 -12.22 -7.64
CA ARG A 119 -13.66 -12.59 -8.62
C ARG A 119 -13.63 -11.70 -9.86
N GLU A 120 -14.63 -10.88 -10.07
CA GLU A 120 -14.74 -9.92 -11.16
C GLU A 120 -13.91 -8.65 -10.96
N TYR A 121 -13.33 -8.46 -9.74
CA TYR A 121 -12.44 -7.32 -9.43
C TYR A 121 -11.01 -7.78 -9.19
N ASP A 122 -10.08 -7.02 -9.74
CA ASP A 122 -8.63 -7.28 -9.68
C ASP A 122 -7.96 -6.57 -8.50
N TRP A 123 -8.57 -5.47 -8.03
CA TRP A 123 -8.19 -4.76 -6.83
C TRP A 123 -9.38 -4.12 -6.12
N VAL A 124 -9.16 -3.81 -4.86
CA VAL A 124 -10.12 -3.09 -4.01
C VAL A 124 -9.42 -2.01 -3.21
N GLY A 125 -10.06 -0.85 -3.08
CA GLY A 125 -9.67 0.22 -2.18
C GLY A 125 -10.78 0.58 -1.22
N CYS A 126 -10.58 1.61 -0.42
CA CYS A 126 -11.60 2.12 0.51
C CYS A 126 -11.54 3.64 0.64
N ASN A 127 -12.55 4.21 1.29
CA ASN A 127 -12.56 5.62 1.67
C ASN A 127 -11.57 5.88 2.81
N ALA A 128 -11.06 7.12 2.89
CA ALA A 128 -10.14 7.56 3.93
C ALA A 128 -10.61 8.84 4.59
N LYS A 129 -10.32 8.99 5.89
CA LYS A 129 -10.33 10.30 6.54
C LYS A 129 -8.99 10.97 6.33
N VAL A 130 -9.01 12.29 6.14
CA VAL A 130 -7.81 13.11 6.03
C VAL A 130 -7.50 13.72 7.39
N PHE A 131 -6.24 13.60 7.83
CA PHE A 131 -5.83 14.07 9.14
C PHE A 131 -4.43 14.70 9.13
N ASP A 132 -4.18 15.55 10.10
CA ASP A 132 -2.85 16.07 10.42
C ASP A 132 -2.67 16.04 11.94
N GLY A 133 -1.72 15.24 12.41
CA GLY A 133 -1.59 14.98 13.85
C GLY A 133 -2.85 14.35 14.44
N ASP A 134 -3.50 15.04 15.39
CA ASP A 134 -4.71 14.56 16.07
C ASP A 134 -6.01 15.03 15.39
N ASP A 135 -5.92 15.99 14.47
CA ASP A 135 -7.08 16.64 13.86
C ASP A 135 -7.50 15.95 12.54
N ILE A 136 -8.77 15.50 12.51
CA ILE A 136 -9.40 15.03 11.28
C ILE A 136 -10.13 16.21 10.64
N TRP A 137 -9.70 16.62 9.43
CA TRP A 137 -10.24 17.79 8.78
C TRP A 137 -10.94 17.51 7.44
N GLY A 138 -10.89 16.26 6.96
CA GLY A 138 -11.50 15.90 5.70
C GLY A 138 -11.85 14.42 5.58
N THR A 139 -12.48 14.08 4.45
CA THR A 139 -12.78 12.71 4.06
C THR A 139 -12.69 12.59 2.55
N HIS A 140 -11.94 11.62 2.06
CA HIS A 140 -11.94 11.21 0.66
C HIS A 140 -12.96 10.09 0.48
N ILE A 141 -14.03 10.39 -0.27
CA ILE A 141 -15.04 9.42 -0.68
C ILE A 141 -14.85 9.15 -2.17
N MET A 142 -14.51 7.91 -2.49
CA MET A 142 -14.22 7.49 -3.85
C MET A 142 -15.46 6.89 -4.51
N ALA A 143 -15.55 6.98 -5.84
CA ALA A 143 -16.61 6.30 -6.58
C ALA A 143 -16.54 4.79 -6.32
N GLU A 144 -17.65 4.16 -5.98
CA GLU A 144 -17.72 2.75 -5.62
C GLU A 144 -17.20 1.84 -6.76
N GLN A 145 -17.71 2.06 -7.96
CA GLN A 145 -17.29 1.37 -9.19
C GLN A 145 -16.78 2.40 -10.20
N PRO A 146 -15.51 2.80 -10.13
CA PRO A 146 -14.97 3.80 -11.03
C PRO A 146 -15.06 3.35 -12.49
N ASN A 147 -15.34 4.31 -13.36
CA ASN A 147 -15.32 4.14 -14.80
C ASN A 147 -14.35 5.16 -15.44
N GLN A 148 -14.22 5.13 -16.76
CA GLN A 148 -13.27 5.99 -17.48
C GLN A 148 -13.40 7.50 -17.18
N TYR A 149 -14.58 7.99 -16.79
CA TYR A 149 -14.77 9.40 -16.48
C TYR A 149 -14.31 9.79 -15.06
N ASN A 150 -14.17 8.80 -14.17
CA ASN A 150 -13.70 9.04 -12.82
C ASN A 150 -12.17 9.24 -12.75
N PHE A 151 -11.45 8.98 -13.83
CA PHE A 151 -10.02 9.29 -13.94
C PHE A 151 -9.73 10.78 -14.20
N LEU A 152 -10.73 11.63 -14.25
CA LEU A 152 -10.54 13.06 -14.43
C LEU A 152 -11.14 13.84 -13.25
N PRO A 153 -10.38 14.74 -12.63
CA PRO A 153 -8.97 15.11 -12.87
C PRO A 153 -7.95 14.34 -12.01
N PHE A 154 -8.37 13.42 -11.14
CA PHE A 154 -7.53 12.69 -10.18
C PHE A 154 -7.71 11.18 -10.30
N SER A 155 -6.80 10.43 -9.66
CA SER A 155 -6.94 8.98 -9.52
C SER A 155 -8.28 8.65 -8.83
N PRO A 156 -9.05 7.68 -9.34
CA PRO A 156 -10.29 7.23 -8.70
C PRO A 156 -10.04 6.29 -7.51
N TYR A 157 -8.79 6.07 -7.12
CA TYR A 157 -8.40 5.23 -6.00
C TYR A 157 -7.42 6.00 -5.11
N ILE A 158 -7.54 5.86 -3.80
CA ILE A 158 -6.57 6.34 -2.83
C ILE A 158 -5.47 5.29 -2.76
N HIS A 159 -4.32 5.57 -3.35
CA HIS A 159 -3.26 4.60 -3.57
C HIS A 159 -2.88 3.75 -2.33
N PRO A 160 -2.62 4.33 -1.13
CA PRO A 160 -2.23 3.54 0.04
C PRO A 160 -3.34 2.67 0.64
N THR A 161 -4.57 2.79 0.14
CA THR A 161 -5.68 1.96 0.60
C THR A 161 -5.85 0.67 -0.20
N VAL A 162 -5.15 0.51 -1.31
CA VAL A 162 -5.51 -0.53 -2.30
C VAL A 162 -4.87 -1.89 -1.95
N MET A 163 -5.69 -2.94 -2.06
CA MET A 163 -5.27 -4.33 -2.11
C MET A 163 -5.49 -4.90 -3.52
N PHE A 164 -4.45 -5.48 -4.11
CA PHE A 164 -4.44 -6.10 -5.43
C PHE A 164 -4.39 -7.61 -5.34
N ARG A 165 -4.89 -8.31 -6.36
CA ARG A 165 -4.48 -9.69 -6.63
C ARG A 165 -3.04 -9.69 -7.13
N ARG A 166 -2.15 -10.51 -6.56
CA ARG A 166 -0.74 -10.55 -7.00
C ARG A 166 -0.59 -11.02 -8.44
N GLU A 167 -1.44 -11.94 -8.89
CA GLU A 167 -1.47 -12.45 -10.28
C GLU A 167 -1.58 -11.34 -11.31
N LEU A 168 -2.21 -10.20 -10.99
CA LEU A 168 -2.27 -9.03 -11.84
C LEU A 168 -0.88 -8.54 -12.27
N PHE A 169 0.11 -8.61 -11.38
CA PHE A 169 1.49 -8.19 -11.64
C PHE A 169 2.36 -9.29 -12.24
N GLU A 170 1.89 -10.53 -12.28
CA GLU A 170 2.51 -11.62 -13.03
C GLU A 170 2.15 -11.54 -14.52
N GLU A 171 0.95 -11.04 -14.82
CA GLU A 171 0.44 -10.87 -16.18
C GLU A 171 0.78 -9.51 -16.80
N ASN A 172 1.08 -8.52 -15.94
CA ASN A 172 1.32 -7.15 -16.34
C ASN A 172 2.60 -6.61 -15.74
N GLU A 173 3.18 -5.60 -16.41
CA GLU A 173 4.26 -4.81 -15.83
C GLU A 173 3.77 -4.11 -14.55
N GLY A 174 4.64 -3.99 -13.55
CA GLY A 174 4.40 -3.25 -12.32
C GLY A 174 4.22 -1.75 -12.55
N TYR A 175 4.64 -0.95 -11.59
CA TYR A 175 4.64 0.51 -11.73
C TYR A 175 5.63 0.97 -12.79
N ASN A 176 5.24 1.95 -13.59
CA ASN A 176 6.13 2.58 -14.55
C ASN A 176 7.16 3.46 -13.83
N ILE A 177 8.45 3.17 -14.02
CA ILE A 177 9.57 3.87 -13.37
C ILE A 177 10.13 5.01 -14.22
N SER A 178 9.45 5.40 -15.31
CA SER A 178 9.91 6.48 -16.16
C SER A 178 9.76 7.84 -15.44
N LYS A 179 10.58 8.81 -15.87
CA LYS A 179 10.53 10.17 -15.30
C LYS A 179 9.21 10.88 -15.59
N GLU A 180 8.54 10.49 -16.65
CA GLU A 180 7.25 11.05 -17.09
C GLU A 180 6.11 10.69 -16.13
N THR A 181 6.24 9.60 -15.37
CA THR A 181 5.24 9.14 -14.40
C THR A 181 5.56 9.54 -12.96
N LEU A 182 6.61 10.29 -12.73
CA LEU A 182 7.01 10.73 -11.39
C LEU A 182 5.87 11.53 -10.71
N ARG A 183 5.45 11.11 -9.52
CA ARG A 183 4.32 11.62 -8.74
C ARG A 183 2.92 11.38 -9.35
N CYS A 184 2.83 10.52 -10.34
CA CYS A 184 1.57 10.02 -10.90
C CYS A 184 1.65 8.53 -11.28
N GLU A 185 2.56 7.79 -10.64
CA GLU A 185 2.82 6.38 -10.85
C GLU A 185 1.59 5.51 -10.58
N ASP A 186 0.78 5.88 -9.60
CA ASP A 186 -0.48 5.22 -9.27
C ASP A 186 -1.56 5.49 -10.33
N TYR A 187 -1.68 6.76 -10.75
CA TYR A 187 -2.62 7.16 -11.79
C TYR A 187 -2.31 6.42 -13.11
N GLU A 188 -1.04 6.36 -13.51
CA GLU A 188 -0.61 5.61 -14.70
C GLU A 188 -0.96 4.14 -14.58
N LEU A 189 -0.64 3.50 -13.45
CA LEU A 189 -0.91 2.09 -13.22
C LEU A 189 -2.40 1.78 -13.37
N PHE A 190 -3.26 2.47 -12.62
CA PHE A 190 -4.71 2.23 -12.67
C PHE A 190 -5.29 2.50 -14.05
N MET A 191 -4.86 3.58 -14.73
CA MET A 191 -5.33 3.92 -16.05
C MET A 191 -4.91 2.87 -17.09
N ARG A 192 -3.69 2.38 -17.01
CA ARG A 192 -3.15 1.32 -17.90
C ARG A 192 -3.91 0.02 -17.69
N LEU A 193 -4.06 -0.43 -16.45
CA LEU A 193 -4.80 -1.65 -16.12
C LEU A 193 -6.26 -1.56 -16.54
N TYR A 194 -6.92 -0.43 -16.28
CA TYR A 194 -8.29 -0.21 -16.70
C TYR A 194 -8.46 -0.29 -18.23
N ARG A 195 -7.52 0.26 -19.02
CA ARG A 195 -7.51 0.17 -20.47
C ARG A 195 -7.30 -1.25 -21.00
N GLN A 196 -6.69 -2.11 -20.22
CA GLN A 196 -6.52 -3.54 -20.51
C GLN A 196 -7.73 -4.38 -20.12
N GLY A 197 -8.73 -3.78 -19.47
CA GLY A 197 -9.99 -4.44 -19.10
C GLY A 197 -10.08 -4.89 -17.66
N TYR A 198 -9.05 -4.67 -16.87
CA TYR A 198 -9.04 -4.94 -15.42
C TYR A 198 -9.93 -3.95 -14.66
N LYS A 199 -10.43 -4.36 -13.49
CA LYS A 199 -11.43 -3.60 -12.75
C LYS A 199 -11.09 -3.53 -11.25
N GLY A 200 -11.28 -2.35 -10.69
CA GLY A 200 -11.23 -2.15 -9.25
C GLY A 200 -12.56 -1.71 -8.66
N PHE A 201 -12.65 -1.81 -7.36
CA PHE A 201 -13.80 -1.40 -6.56
C PHE A 201 -13.34 -0.55 -5.39
N ASN A 202 -14.15 0.39 -4.91
CA ASN A 202 -13.90 1.12 -3.67
C ASN A 202 -15.01 0.82 -2.66
N LEU A 203 -14.66 0.13 -1.60
CA LEU A 203 -15.55 -0.09 -0.46
C LEU A 203 -15.99 1.25 0.11
N GLN A 204 -17.32 1.43 0.26
CA GLN A 204 -17.91 2.66 0.81
C GLN A 204 -17.80 2.73 2.33
N LYS A 205 -16.66 2.24 2.85
CA LYS A 205 -16.28 2.26 4.27
C LYS A 205 -14.98 3.02 4.42
N THR A 206 -14.88 3.84 5.46
CA THR A 206 -13.63 4.46 5.86
C THR A 206 -12.83 3.48 6.69
N MET A 207 -11.71 3.00 6.13
CA MET A 207 -10.81 2.05 6.80
C MET A 207 -9.36 2.53 6.79
N PHE A 208 -9.16 3.83 6.55
CA PHE A 208 -7.84 4.42 6.43
C PHE A 208 -7.85 5.87 6.94
N LEU A 209 -6.75 6.29 7.56
CA LEU A 209 -6.46 7.67 7.86
C LEU A 209 -5.28 8.08 6.98
N TYR A 210 -5.55 9.00 6.07
CA TYR A 210 -4.59 9.54 5.10
C TYR A 210 -3.99 10.83 5.66
N ARG A 211 -2.67 10.87 5.82
CA ARG A 211 -1.99 12.03 6.40
C ARG A 211 -1.72 13.07 5.33
N GLU A 212 -2.26 14.25 5.52
CA GLU A 212 -2.03 15.39 4.66
C GLU A 212 -1.92 16.65 5.51
N GLY A 213 -0.77 17.33 5.45
CA GLY A 213 -0.54 18.59 6.15
C GLY A 213 -1.37 19.70 5.54
N ILE A 214 -1.88 20.62 6.40
CA ILE A 214 -2.62 21.82 6.01
C ILE A 214 -1.66 22.89 5.46
#